data_86582f9919e068c4f6054e0a7abcc29f
#
_entry.id   86582f9919e068c4f6054e0a7abcc29f
#
_cell.length_a   1.000
_cell.length_b   1.000
_cell.length_c   1.000
_cell.angle_alpha   90.00
_cell.angle_beta   90.00
_cell.angle_gamma   90.00
#
_symmetry.space_group_name_H-M   'P 1'
#
loop_
_entity.id
_entity.type
_entity.pdbx_description
1 polymer ?
#
loop_
_entity_poly.entity_id
_entity_poly.type
_entity_poly.pdbx_seq_one_letter_code
_entity_poly.pdbx_strand_id
1 'polypeptide(L)'
;MPSTFHVSTPLAASPGVMFEFHSDPHNIVHVMPPSLKVLELRTDGPAQEGRLIEFECRDWGFIPMRWKCRWARVEPPEVLVDEMIEGPFATFVHEHRFESLPAGECIMHDTVTFAFGRSWWGWLISEIGVRAYLHLLFAYRHARTRKWAREHRA
;
A
#
# COMPACT_ATOMS: atom_id res chain seq x y z
N MET A 1 20.44 0.17 6.54
CA MET A 1 19.35 0.75 7.34
C MET A 1 18.12 0.90 6.46
N PRO A 2 16.90 0.65 6.97
CA PRO A 2 15.69 0.91 6.21
C PRO A 2 15.50 2.40 5.93
N SER A 3 14.90 2.69 4.77
CA SER A 3 14.51 4.03 4.35
C SER A 3 13.02 4.22 4.57
N THR A 4 12.56 5.45 4.75
CA THR A 4 11.14 5.76 4.91
C THR A 4 10.68 6.70 3.80
N PHE A 5 9.55 6.37 3.19
CA PHE A 5 8.81 7.19 2.24
C PHE A 5 7.46 7.55 2.85
N HIS A 6 7.08 8.81 2.78
CA HIS A 6 5.80 9.29 3.30
C HIS A 6 5.11 10.17 2.27
N VAL A 7 3.80 9.98 2.11
CA VAL A 7 2.95 10.78 1.24
C VAL A 7 1.53 10.80 1.76
N SER A 8 0.83 11.91 1.53
CA SER A 8 -0.55 12.09 2.02
C SER A 8 -1.46 12.60 0.91
N THR A 9 -2.75 12.30 1.03
CA THR A 9 -3.76 12.80 0.10
C THR A 9 -5.10 13.02 0.81
N PRO A 10 -5.79 14.16 0.56
CA PRO A 10 -7.15 14.34 1.02
C PRO A 10 -8.11 13.48 0.19
N LEU A 11 -9.11 12.90 0.86
CA LEU A 11 -10.11 12.01 0.28
C LEU A 11 -11.51 12.50 0.63
N ALA A 12 -12.38 12.55 -0.36
CA ALA A 12 -13.77 12.96 -0.23
C ALA A 12 -14.65 11.79 0.25
N ALA A 13 -14.20 11.07 1.26
CA ALA A 13 -14.91 9.99 1.93
C ALA A 13 -14.44 9.89 3.38
N SER A 14 -15.27 9.31 4.24
CA SER A 14 -14.95 9.16 5.66
C SER A 14 -13.81 8.17 5.92
N PRO A 15 -13.13 8.27 7.07
CA PRO A 15 -12.13 7.28 7.48
C PRO A 15 -12.66 5.84 7.42
N GLY A 16 -13.89 5.60 7.86
CA GLY A 16 -14.51 4.27 7.86
C GLY A 16 -14.64 3.69 6.46
N VAL A 17 -15.14 4.47 5.51
CA VAL A 17 -15.27 4.04 4.10
C VAL A 17 -13.91 3.72 3.49
N MET A 18 -12.92 4.57 3.74
CA MET A 18 -11.57 4.37 3.21
C MET A 18 -10.83 3.22 3.88
N PHE A 19 -11.05 3.04 5.18
CA PHE A 19 -10.54 1.89 5.92
C PHE A 19 -11.09 0.58 5.37
N GLU A 20 -12.41 0.47 5.19
CA GLU A 20 -13.05 -0.72 4.61
C GLU A 20 -12.53 -1.01 3.19
N PHE A 21 -12.38 0.01 2.35
CA PHE A 21 -11.80 -0.14 1.02
C PHE A 21 -10.39 -0.74 1.05
N HIS A 22 -9.51 -0.23 1.92
CA HIS A 22 -8.12 -0.70 2.01
C HIS A 22 -7.97 -2.00 2.81
N SER A 23 -8.95 -2.34 3.65
CA SER A 23 -8.95 -3.58 4.43
C SER A 23 -9.24 -4.83 3.57
N ASP A 24 -9.85 -4.67 2.39
CA ASP A 24 -10.03 -5.77 1.45
C ASP A 24 -8.90 -5.77 0.41
N PRO A 25 -7.98 -6.75 0.47
CA PRO A 25 -6.86 -6.83 -0.48
C PRO A 25 -7.28 -6.91 -1.95
N HIS A 26 -8.48 -7.40 -2.25
CA HIS A 26 -8.97 -7.48 -3.64
C HIS A 26 -9.15 -6.09 -4.28
N ASN A 27 -9.35 -5.06 -3.47
CA ASN A 27 -9.49 -3.68 -3.96
C ASN A 27 -8.18 -3.10 -4.51
N ILE A 28 -7.03 -3.76 -4.30
CA ILE A 28 -5.74 -3.30 -4.81
C ILE A 28 -5.74 -3.11 -6.34
N VAL A 29 -6.50 -3.92 -7.07
CA VAL A 29 -6.61 -3.84 -8.53
C VAL A 29 -7.21 -2.51 -9.02
N HIS A 30 -7.99 -1.82 -8.19
CA HIS A 30 -8.58 -0.53 -8.53
C HIS A 30 -7.58 0.63 -8.47
N VAL A 31 -6.47 0.45 -7.76
CA VAL A 31 -5.47 1.50 -7.51
C VAL A 31 -4.10 1.19 -8.07
N MET A 32 -3.84 -0.02 -8.55
CA MET A 32 -2.57 -0.35 -9.19
C MET A 32 -2.44 0.24 -10.59
N PRO A 33 -1.24 0.72 -10.98
CA PRO A 33 -1.00 1.18 -12.34
C PRO A 33 -1.02 0.01 -13.33
N PRO A 34 -1.34 0.27 -14.62
CA PRO A 34 -1.36 -0.77 -15.65
C PRO A 34 -0.02 -1.49 -15.85
N SER A 35 1.09 -0.83 -15.50
CA SER A 35 2.44 -1.43 -15.55
C SER A 35 2.64 -2.54 -14.52
N LEU A 36 1.88 -2.52 -13.42
CA LEU A 36 1.94 -3.52 -12.35
C LEU A 36 0.67 -4.37 -12.36
N LYS A 37 0.74 -5.51 -13.03
CA LYS A 37 -0.39 -6.42 -13.18
C LYS A 37 -0.41 -7.46 -12.08
N VAL A 38 -1.47 -7.45 -11.26
CA VAL A 38 -1.75 -8.52 -10.31
C VAL A 38 -2.32 -9.72 -11.07
N LEU A 39 -1.66 -10.87 -11.01
CA LEU A 39 -2.05 -12.10 -11.69
C LEU A 39 -2.89 -12.99 -10.79
N GLU A 40 -2.51 -13.10 -9.54
CA GLU A 40 -3.19 -13.90 -8.53
C GLU A 40 -3.11 -13.19 -7.17
N LEU A 41 -4.20 -13.26 -6.41
CA LEU A 41 -4.28 -12.75 -5.05
C LEU A 41 -5.00 -13.79 -4.20
N ARG A 42 -4.41 -14.18 -3.06
CA ARG A 42 -4.95 -15.11 -2.09
C ARG A 42 -4.98 -14.47 -0.72
N THR A 43 -6.11 -14.52 -0.08
CA THR A 43 -6.32 -14.08 1.30
C THR A 43 -7.53 -14.79 1.89
N ASP A 44 -7.56 -14.97 3.20
CA ASP A 44 -8.69 -15.57 3.92
C ASP A 44 -9.75 -14.53 4.32
N GLY A 45 -9.74 -13.36 3.70
CA GLY A 45 -10.73 -12.31 3.91
C GLY A 45 -10.13 -10.93 4.20
N PRO A 46 -10.95 -9.98 4.68
CA PRO A 46 -10.54 -8.62 5.00
C PRO A 46 -9.45 -8.55 6.07
N ALA A 47 -8.86 -7.38 6.27
CA ALA A 47 -7.79 -7.14 7.22
C ALA A 47 -8.14 -7.63 8.63
N GLN A 48 -7.26 -8.45 9.17
CA GLN A 48 -7.25 -8.93 10.53
C GLN A 48 -5.79 -9.18 10.93
N GLU A 49 -5.39 -8.78 12.11
CA GLU A 49 -4.01 -9.00 12.57
C GLU A 49 -3.61 -10.47 12.46
N GLY A 50 -2.43 -10.69 11.91
CA GLY A 50 -1.88 -12.02 11.63
C GLY A 50 -2.35 -12.67 10.33
N ARG A 51 -3.41 -12.18 9.68
CA ARG A 51 -3.90 -12.74 8.41
C ARG A 51 -2.92 -12.48 7.29
N LEU A 52 -2.75 -13.50 6.45
CA LEU A 52 -1.83 -13.47 5.32
C LEU A 52 -2.49 -12.94 4.05
N ILE A 53 -1.67 -12.29 3.24
CA ILE A 53 -2.00 -11.87 1.88
C ILE A 53 -0.87 -12.35 0.99
N GLU A 54 -1.19 -13.15 -0.02
CA GLU A 54 -0.23 -13.59 -1.02
C GLU A 54 -0.66 -13.09 -2.39
N PHE A 55 0.24 -12.48 -3.13
CA PHE A 55 -0.04 -12.10 -4.49
C PHE A 55 1.15 -12.27 -5.42
N GLU A 56 0.82 -12.68 -6.64
CA GLU A 56 1.74 -12.73 -7.75
C GLU A 56 1.44 -11.57 -8.69
N CYS A 57 2.45 -10.83 -9.09
CA CYS A 57 2.31 -9.73 -10.02
C CYS A 57 3.45 -9.71 -11.03
N ARG A 58 3.23 -8.95 -12.11
CA ARG A 58 4.27 -8.63 -13.10
C ARG A 58 4.38 -7.13 -13.20
N ASP A 59 5.60 -6.62 -12.98
CA ASP A 59 5.93 -5.23 -13.23
C ASP A 59 6.47 -5.07 -14.65
N TRP A 60 6.08 -3.99 -15.33
CA TRP A 60 6.42 -3.71 -16.73
C TRP A 60 6.11 -4.87 -17.70
N GLY A 61 5.18 -5.77 -17.31
CA GLY A 61 4.72 -6.90 -18.11
C GLY A 61 5.66 -8.11 -18.14
N PHE A 62 6.89 -8.02 -17.65
CA PHE A 62 7.89 -9.10 -17.75
C PHE A 62 8.66 -9.40 -16.46
N ILE A 63 8.63 -8.52 -15.44
CA ILE A 63 9.32 -8.75 -14.17
C ILE A 63 8.36 -9.46 -13.21
N PRO A 64 8.51 -10.80 -12.99
CA PRO A 64 7.64 -11.52 -12.07
C PRO A 64 8.04 -11.18 -10.63
N MET A 65 7.04 -10.94 -9.79
CA MET A 65 7.23 -10.71 -8.36
C MET A 65 6.21 -11.52 -7.56
N ARG A 66 6.65 -12.08 -6.45
CA ARG A 66 5.82 -12.73 -5.45
C ARG A 66 5.92 -11.97 -4.16
N TRP A 67 4.77 -11.73 -3.55
CA TRP A 67 4.66 -11.06 -2.28
C TRP A 67 3.86 -11.91 -1.34
N LYS A 68 4.39 -12.09 -0.14
CA LYS A 68 3.65 -12.61 1.00
C LYS A 68 3.73 -11.59 2.12
N CYS A 69 2.58 -11.04 2.47
CA CYS A 69 2.43 -10.04 3.49
C CYS A 69 1.58 -10.57 4.63
N ARG A 70 1.70 -9.91 5.77
CA ARG A 70 0.86 -10.14 6.94
C ARG A 70 0.30 -8.80 7.42
N TRP A 71 -0.95 -8.78 7.81
CA TRP A 71 -1.48 -7.66 8.56
C TRP A 71 -0.81 -7.60 9.94
N ALA A 72 0.04 -6.60 10.14
CA ALA A 72 0.81 -6.44 11.38
C ALA A 72 0.01 -5.64 12.42
N ARG A 73 -0.89 -4.74 11.98
CA ARG A 73 -1.72 -3.92 12.85
C ARG A 73 -3.01 -3.53 12.13
N VAL A 74 -4.14 -3.68 12.82
CA VAL A 74 -5.47 -3.37 12.29
C VAL A 74 -6.27 -2.64 13.36
N GLU A 75 -6.42 -1.32 13.23
CA GLU A 75 -7.13 -0.46 14.19
C GLU A 75 -8.21 0.34 13.45
N PRO A 76 -9.43 -0.22 13.31
CA PRO A 76 -10.53 0.49 12.65
C PRO A 76 -10.97 1.74 13.41
N PRO A 77 -11.30 2.84 12.73
CA PRO A 77 -11.20 3.08 11.29
C PRO A 77 -9.92 3.82 10.89
N GLU A 78 -8.87 3.80 11.71
CA GLU A 78 -7.76 4.75 11.63
C GLU A 78 -6.49 4.18 11.02
N VAL A 79 -6.13 2.91 11.30
CA VAL A 79 -4.81 2.39 10.96
C VAL A 79 -4.87 0.98 10.37
N LEU A 80 -4.16 0.79 9.26
CA LEU A 80 -3.85 -0.50 8.66
C LEU A 80 -2.35 -0.58 8.42
N VAL A 81 -1.70 -1.63 8.88
CA VAL A 81 -0.28 -1.90 8.62
C VAL A 81 -0.13 -3.29 8.06
N ASP A 82 0.47 -3.39 6.89
CA ASP A 82 0.93 -4.65 6.34
C ASP A 82 2.46 -4.70 6.31
N GLU A 83 3.01 -5.87 6.56
CA GLU A 83 4.44 -6.14 6.48
C GLU A 83 4.73 -7.31 5.55
N MET A 84 5.73 -7.17 4.71
CA MET A 84 6.19 -8.25 3.84
C MET A 84 6.96 -9.27 4.66
N ILE A 85 6.57 -10.54 4.54
CA ILE A 85 7.25 -11.69 5.15
C ILE A 85 8.21 -12.32 4.13
N GLU A 86 7.75 -12.46 2.89
CA GLU A 86 8.53 -12.98 1.77
C GLU A 86 8.30 -12.09 0.55
N GLY A 87 9.37 -11.72 -0.15
CA GLY A 87 9.28 -10.88 -1.33
C GLY A 87 10.61 -10.27 -1.77
N PRO A 88 10.59 -9.27 -2.65
CA PRO A 88 11.80 -8.74 -3.27
C PRO A 88 12.64 -7.83 -2.37
N PHE A 89 12.13 -7.44 -1.21
CA PHE A 89 12.82 -6.53 -0.29
C PHE A 89 13.37 -7.27 0.93
N ALA A 90 14.40 -6.72 1.55
CA ALA A 90 14.86 -7.19 2.86
C ALA A 90 13.95 -6.69 4.00
N THR A 91 13.29 -5.54 3.79
CA THR A 91 12.27 -4.98 4.68
C THR A 91 11.26 -4.25 3.81
N PHE A 92 9.98 -4.45 4.09
CA PHE A 92 8.91 -3.64 3.53
C PHE A 92 7.73 -3.64 4.50
N VAL A 93 7.39 -2.47 5.02
CA VAL A 93 6.26 -2.24 5.92
C VAL A 93 5.47 -1.06 5.37
N HIS A 94 4.18 -1.22 5.20
CA HIS A 94 3.30 -0.19 4.67
C HIS A 94 2.20 0.13 5.68
N GLU A 95 2.16 1.37 6.15
CA GLU A 95 1.12 1.90 7.02
C GLU A 95 0.19 2.81 6.23
N HIS A 96 -1.12 2.55 6.31
CA HIS A 96 -2.19 3.48 5.98
C HIS A 96 -2.75 4.07 7.28
N ARG A 97 -2.79 5.39 7.37
CA ARG A 97 -3.46 6.10 8.46
C ARG A 97 -4.52 7.04 7.89
N PHE A 98 -5.73 6.98 8.44
CA PHE A 98 -6.86 7.80 8.00
C PHE A 98 -7.19 8.81 9.09
N GLU A 99 -6.86 10.07 8.85
CA GLU A 99 -7.14 11.20 9.73
C GLU A 99 -8.50 11.82 9.38
N SER A 100 -9.40 11.89 10.35
CA SER A 100 -10.74 12.46 10.15
C SER A 100 -10.67 13.96 9.90
N LEU A 101 -11.43 14.42 8.92
CA LEU A 101 -11.66 15.83 8.63
C LEU A 101 -13.15 16.20 8.82
N PRO A 102 -13.48 17.52 8.96
CA PRO A 102 -14.85 17.97 8.91
C PRO A 102 -15.58 17.50 7.64
N ALA A 103 -16.92 17.52 7.68
CA ALA A 103 -17.79 17.14 6.56
C ALA A 103 -17.70 15.67 6.11
N GLY A 104 -17.19 14.77 6.96
CA GLY A 104 -17.12 13.35 6.64
C GLY A 104 -16.04 12.99 5.62
N GLU A 105 -15.00 13.78 5.55
CA GLU A 105 -13.82 13.55 4.72
C GLU A 105 -12.64 13.07 5.56
N CYS A 106 -11.56 12.64 4.92
CA CYS A 106 -10.33 12.26 5.61
C CYS A 106 -9.07 12.66 4.84
N ILE A 107 -7.93 12.66 5.55
CA ILE A 107 -6.61 12.61 4.93
C ILE A 107 -6.07 11.19 5.10
N MET A 108 -5.67 10.57 4.00
CA MET A 108 -4.93 9.33 4.02
C MET A 108 -3.43 9.62 4.00
N HIS A 109 -2.72 9.08 4.98
CA HIS A 109 -1.28 9.11 5.09
C HIS A 109 -0.75 7.71 4.78
N ASP A 110 0.13 7.62 3.78
CA ASP A 110 0.86 6.40 3.46
C ASP A 110 2.30 6.54 3.90
N THR A 111 2.76 5.58 4.71
CA THR A 111 4.15 5.49 5.14
C THR A 111 4.71 4.14 4.76
N VAL A 112 5.74 4.11 3.93
CA VAL A 112 6.44 2.89 3.52
C VAL A 112 7.84 2.90 4.09
N THR A 113 8.14 1.90 4.92
CA THR A 113 9.49 1.63 5.41
C THR A 113 10.06 0.46 4.62
N PHE A 114 11.19 0.66 3.95
CA PHE A 114 11.71 -0.31 3.01
C PHE A 114 13.23 -0.40 3.02
N ALA A 115 13.76 -1.57 2.63
CA ALA A 115 15.17 -1.80 2.35
C ALA A 115 15.29 -2.86 1.26
N PHE A 116 16.00 -2.55 0.18
CA PHE A 116 16.23 -3.51 -0.90
C PHE A 116 17.25 -4.57 -0.50
N GLY A 117 18.26 -4.19 0.29
CA GLY A 117 19.28 -5.11 0.77
C GLY A 117 19.87 -4.64 2.10
N ARG A 118 20.73 -5.50 2.70
CA ARG A 118 21.38 -5.21 3.98
C ARG A 118 22.76 -4.52 3.83
N SER A 119 23.28 -4.45 2.60
CA SER A 119 24.55 -3.79 2.28
C SER A 119 24.35 -2.30 2.02
N TRP A 120 25.44 -1.53 2.02
CA TRP A 120 25.39 -0.11 1.69
C TRP A 120 24.99 0.15 0.22
N TRP A 121 25.31 -0.75 -0.70
CA TRP A 121 24.84 -0.72 -2.08
C TRP A 121 23.31 -0.91 -2.15
N GLY A 122 22.78 -1.84 -1.35
CA GLY A 122 21.34 -2.03 -1.23
C GLY A 122 20.64 -0.80 -0.65
N TRP A 123 21.27 -0.10 0.30
CA TRP A 123 20.78 1.18 0.80
C TRP A 123 20.74 2.25 -0.29
N LEU A 124 21.80 2.38 -1.10
CA LEU A 124 21.84 3.34 -2.20
C LEU A 124 20.78 3.07 -3.26
N ILE A 125 20.54 1.80 -3.62
CA ILE A 125 19.45 1.40 -4.54
C ILE A 125 18.09 1.77 -3.93
N SER A 126 17.89 1.57 -2.63
CA SER A 126 16.65 1.96 -1.93
C SER A 126 16.45 3.46 -1.99
N GLU A 127 17.46 4.26 -1.67
CA GLU A 127 17.34 5.73 -1.61
C GLU A 127 17.08 6.37 -2.99
N ILE A 128 17.67 5.88 -4.03
CA ILE A 128 17.54 6.49 -5.36
C ILE A 128 16.46 5.80 -6.20
N GLY A 129 16.61 4.50 -6.41
CA GLY A 129 15.76 3.75 -7.35
C GLY A 129 14.38 3.46 -6.77
N VAL A 130 14.32 2.83 -5.59
CA VAL A 130 13.04 2.44 -4.99
C VAL A 130 12.24 3.67 -4.58
N ARG A 131 12.87 4.70 -4.01
CA ARG A 131 12.17 5.94 -3.65
C ARG A 131 11.56 6.63 -4.87
N ALA A 132 12.29 6.73 -5.99
CA ALA A 132 11.75 7.29 -7.23
C ALA A 132 10.56 6.48 -7.76
N TYR A 133 10.68 5.16 -7.72
CA TYR A 133 9.57 4.25 -8.09
C TYR A 133 8.34 4.44 -7.19
N LEU A 134 8.53 4.54 -5.86
CA LEU A 134 7.44 4.78 -4.92
C LEU A 134 6.74 6.12 -5.17
N HIS A 135 7.47 7.19 -5.51
CA HIS A 135 6.85 8.47 -5.87
C HIS A 135 5.90 8.32 -7.05
N LEU A 136 6.30 7.64 -8.12
CA LEU A 136 5.45 7.41 -9.29
C LEU A 136 4.26 6.49 -8.96
N LEU A 137 4.51 5.39 -8.26
CA LEU A 137 3.49 4.44 -7.87
C LEU A 137 2.41 5.09 -7.01
N PHE A 138 2.79 5.82 -5.95
CA PHE A 138 1.85 6.45 -5.05
C PHE A 138 1.15 7.66 -5.65
N ALA A 139 1.79 8.40 -6.56
CA ALA A 139 1.11 9.45 -7.33
C ALA A 139 -0.07 8.87 -8.12
N TYR A 140 0.13 7.74 -8.79
CA TYR A 140 -0.94 7.04 -9.50
C TYR A 140 -1.99 6.48 -8.54
N ARG A 141 -1.57 5.73 -7.51
CA ARG A 141 -2.47 5.14 -6.51
C ARG A 141 -3.37 6.19 -5.86
N HIS A 142 -2.79 7.30 -5.41
CA HIS A 142 -3.56 8.39 -4.80
C HIS A 142 -4.55 9.05 -5.76
N ALA A 143 -4.18 9.22 -7.03
CA ALA A 143 -5.11 9.73 -8.04
C ALA A 143 -6.31 8.80 -8.23
N ARG A 144 -6.08 7.48 -8.27
CA ARG A 144 -7.14 6.46 -8.37
C ARG A 144 -7.99 6.40 -7.10
N THR A 145 -7.36 6.44 -5.94
CA THR A 145 -8.05 6.44 -4.63
C THR A 145 -8.94 7.67 -4.47
N ARG A 146 -8.45 8.87 -4.85
CA ARG A 146 -9.28 10.09 -4.85
C ARG A 146 -10.49 9.98 -5.77
N LYS A 147 -10.32 9.37 -6.95
CA LYS A 147 -11.44 9.13 -7.87
C LYS A 147 -12.46 8.20 -7.23
N TRP A 148 -12.03 7.06 -6.71
CA TRP A 148 -12.87 6.08 -6.05
C TRP A 148 -13.64 6.69 -4.86
N ALA A 149 -12.95 7.46 -4.00
CA ALA A 149 -13.55 8.13 -2.84
C ALA A 149 -14.67 9.11 -3.24
N ARG A 150 -14.50 9.85 -4.34
CA ARG A 150 -15.56 10.75 -4.85
C ARG A 150 -16.79 10.00 -5.34
N GLU A 151 -16.61 8.82 -5.91
CA GLU A 151 -17.69 7.98 -6.44
C GLU A 151 -18.44 7.21 -5.33
N HIS A 152 -17.83 7.05 -4.14
CA HIS A 152 -18.37 6.27 -3.01
C HIS A 152 -18.52 7.12 -1.73
N ARG A 153 -18.84 8.40 -1.88
CA ARG A 153 -19.19 9.25 -0.74
C ARG A 153 -20.42 8.67 -0.05
N ALA A 154 -20.27 8.30 1.21
CA ALA A 154 -21.40 7.93 2.05
C ALA A 154 -22.03 9.17 2.67
#